data_521beb9ef9704924b1bdb4846b39772a
#
_entry.id   521beb9ef9704924b1bdb4846b39772a
#
_cell.length_a   1.000
_cell.length_b   1.000
_cell.length_c   1.000
_cell.angle_alpha   90.00
_cell.angle_beta   90.00
_cell.angle_gamma   90.00
#
_symmetry.space_group_name_H-M   'P 1'
#
loop_
_entity.id
_entity.type
_entity.pdbx_description
1 polymer ?
#
loop_
_entity_poly.entity_id
_entity_poly.type
_entity_poly.pdbx_seq_one_letter_code
_entity_poly.pdbx_strand_id
1 'polypeptide(L)'
;MKIRFYLLLITLFCGTSMVKAQEAQITIKTTAKCGECKENIEKALMMEKGVRFAELDVKTANAKVVYNTKKTTPETLRKAISDVGYDADEIAANPEAVERLKPCCKRDAPCQDASKE
;
A
#
# COMPACT_ATOMS: atom_id res chain seq x y z
N MET A 1 -24.78 -46.15 25.51
CA MET A 1 -24.61 -45.97 24.05
C MET A 1 -24.92 -44.55 23.58
N LYS A 2 -25.83 -43.84 24.13
CA LYS A 2 -26.14 -42.45 23.72
C LYS A 2 -25.03 -41.43 24.06
N ILE A 3 -24.32 -41.61 25.16
CA ILE A 3 -23.23 -40.72 25.61
C ILE A 3 -22.02 -40.84 24.70
N ARG A 4 -21.74 -42.01 24.15
CA ARG A 4 -20.60 -42.19 23.22
C ARG A 4 -20.81 -41.50 21.89
N PHE A 5 -22.05 -41.38 21.46
CA PHE A 5 -22.43 -40.68 20.25
C PHE A 5 -22.30 -39.15 20.41
N TYR A 6 -22.63 -38.63 21.59
CA TYR A 6 -22.48 -37.21 21.91
C TYR A 6 -20.99 -36.79 22.03
N LEU A 7 -20.14 -37.67 22.56
CA LEU A 7 -18.70 -37.41 22.65
C LEU A 7 -18.04 -37.39 21.27
N LEU A 8 -18.50 -38.18 20.31
CA LEU A 8 -18.02 -38.15 18.92
C LEU A 8 -18.47 -36.90 18.15
N LEU A 9 -19.65 -36.38 18.48
CA LEU A 9 -20.13 -35.12 17.87
C LEU A 9 -19.42 -33.87 18.38
N ILE A 10 -18.95 -33.89 19.62
CA ILE A 10 -18.25 -32.77 20.24
C ILE A 10 -16.81 -32.62 19.66
N THR A 11 -16.20 -33.73 19.26
CA THR A 11 -14.84 -33.70 18.66
C THR A 11 -14.80 -33.20 17.22
N LEU A 12 -15.96 -33.18 16.54
CA LEU A 12 -16.05 -32.69 15.15
C LEU A 12 -16.22 -31.15 15.05
N PHE A 13 -16.51 -30.49 16.18
CA PHE A 13 -16.81 -29.06 16.20
C PHE A 13 -15.60 -28.16 16.55
N CYS A 14 -14.42 -28.73 16.81
CA CYS A 14 -13.24 -27.99 17.26
C CYS A 14 -12.23 -27.72 16.14
N GLY A 15 -12.65 -27.67 14.88
CA GLY A 15 -11.78 -27.53 13.70
C GLY A 15 -11.92 -26.24 12.91
N THR A 16 -12.53 -25.18 13.45
CA THR A 16 -12.46 -23.87 12.82
C THR A 16 -11.14 -23.21 13.21
N SER A 17 -10.06 -23.62 12.55
CA SER A 17 -8.84 -22.84 12.51
C SER A 17 -9.23 -21.49 11.92
N MET A 18 -9.35 -20.47 12.75
CA MET A 18 -9.39 -19.09 12.27
C MET A 18 -8.08 -18.84 11.52
N VAL A 19 -8.14 -18.97 10.21
CA VAL A 19 -7.08 -18.44 9.35
C VAL A 19 -7.10 -16.93 9.56
N LYS A 20 -6.28 -16.44 10.47
CA LYS A 20 -6.06 -15.02 10.63
C LYS A 20 -5.50 -14.52 9.31
N ALA A 21 -6.28 -13.71 8.61
CA ALA A 21 -5.78 -13.00 7.45
C ALA A 21 -4.52 -12.22 7.86
N GLN A 22 -3.39 -12.50 7.19
CA GLN A 22 -2.11 -11.88 7.50
C GLN A 22 -2.01 -10.52 6.79
N GLU A 23 -3.00 -9.67 7.05
CA GLU A 23 -3.07 -8.34 6.48
C GLU A 23 -2.66 -7.30 7.52
N ALA A 24 -1.89 -6.32 7.09
CA ALA A 24 -1.53 -5.16 7.87
C ALA A 24 -1.82 -3.89 7.07
N GLN A 25 -1.99 -2.80 7.76
CA GLN A 25 -2.19 -1.49 7.18
C GLN A 25 -1.09 -0.55 7.66
N ILE A 26 -0.49 0.18 6.72
CA ILE A 26 0.47 1.23 7.03
C ILE A 26 0.10 2.52 6.31
N THR A 27 0.59 3.63 6.84
CA THR A 27 0.53 4.94 6.20
C THR A 27 1.95 5.41 5.92
N ILE A 28 2.24 5.69 4.66
CA ILE A 28 3.56 6.14 4.19
C ILE A 28 3.44 7.61 3.77
N LYS A 29 4.24 8.47 4.36
CA LYS A 29 4.31 9.87 3.96
C LYS A 29 5.11 10.02 2.67
N THR A 30 4.53 10.70 1.69
CA THR A 30 5.14 10.90 0.37
C THR A 30 5.31 12.37 0.04
N THR A 31 5.90 12.65 -1.12
CA THR A 31 6.01 14.00 -1.69
C THR A 31 5.00 14.26 -2.82
N ALA A 32 3.93 13.48 -2.88
CA ALA A 32 2.86 13.64 -3.86
C ALA A 32 2.17 15.00 -3.71
N LYS A 33 1.89 15.68 -4.83
CA LYS A 33 1.33 17.03 -4.84
C LYS A 33 0.01 17.15 -5.60
N CYS A 34 -0.29 16.24 -6.50
CA CYS A 34 -1.43 16.35 -7.40
C CYS A 34 -2.03 14.99 -7.73
N GLY A 35 -3.16 14.99 -8.45
CA GLY A 35 -3.86 13.76 -8.84
C GLY A 35 -3.01 12.81 -9.67
N GLU A 36 -2.11 13.32 -10.51
CA GLU A 36 -1.20 12.50 -11.29
C GLU A 36 -0.16 11.80 -10.43
N CYS A 37 0.37 12.49 -9.41
CA CYS A 37 1.24 11.89 -8.41
C CYS A 37 0.52 10.76 -7.66
N LYS A 38 -0.74 10.99 -7.30
CA LYS A 38 -1.61 9.99 -6.68
C LYS A 38 -1.72 8.74 -7.55
N GLU A 39 -2.05 8.89 -8.82
CA GLU A 39 -2.18 7.77 -9.75
C GLU A 39 -0.87 6.99 -9.89
N ASN A 40 0.25 7.68 -10.02
CA ASN A 40 1.56 7.06 -10.15
C ASN A 40 1.92 6.21 -8.94
N ILE A 41 1.70 6.74 -7.74
CA ILE A 41 2.01 6.04 -6.48
C ILE A 41 1.05 4.87 -6.25
N GLU A 42 -0.25 5.09 -6.42
CA GLU A 42 -1.24 4.03 -6.24
C GLU A 42 -1.01 2.88 -7.22
N LYS A 43 -0.73 3.19 -8.48
CA LYS A 43 -0.40 2.20 -9.49
C LYS A 43 0.85 1.39 -9.14
N ALA A 44 1.92 2.06 -8.71
CA ALA A 44 3.15 1.40 -8.30
C ALA A 44 2.92 0.46 -7.12
N LEU A 45 2.16 0.89 -6.11
CA LEU A 45 1.83 0.09 -4.95
C LEU A 45 0.94 -1.10 -5.32
N MET A 46 -0.07 -0.88 -6.15
CA MET A 46 -0.98 -1.97 -6.58
C MET A 46 -0.30 -3.02 -7.46
N MET A 47 0.81 -2.69 -8.09
CA MET A 47 1.64 -3.64 -8.84
C MET A 47 2.55 -4.48 -7.95
N GLU A 48 2.77 -4.06 -6.71
CA GLU A 48 3.57 -4.84 -5.76
C GLU A 48 2.82 -6.09 -5.30
N LYS A 49 3.56 -7.19 -5.28
CA LYS A 49 3.02 -8.48 -4.87
C LYS A 49 2.61 -8.44 -3.39
N GLY A 50 1.37 -8.79 -3.12
CA GLY A 50 0.85 -8.81 -1.76
C GLY A 50 0.12 -7.55 -1.33
N VAL A 51 0.10 -6.50 -2.13
CA VAL A 51 -0.73 -5.31 -1.88
C VAL A 51 -2.18 -5.60 -2.23
N ARG A 52 -3.06 -5.36 -1.28
CA ARG A 52 -4.51 -5.52 -1.42
C ARG A 52 -5.19 -4.23 -1.84
N PHE A 53 -4.75 -3.13 -1.26
CA PHE A 53 -5.35 -1.83 -1.46
C PHE A 53 -4.30 -0.74 -1.23
N ALA A 54 -4.34 0.30 -2.05
CA ALA A 54 -3.51 1.48 -1.89
C ALA A 54 -4.31 2.73 -2.27
N GLU A 55 -4.31 3.71 -1.40
CA GLU A 55 -4.96 4.99 -1.60
C GLU A 55 -4.08 6.13 -1.09
N LEU A 56 -3.89 7.15 -1.92
CA LEU A 56 -3.14 8.33 -1.55
C LEU A 56 -4.08 9.52 -1.34
N ASP A 57 -3.96 10.17 -0.19
CA ASP A 57 -4.60 11.45 0.05
C ASP A 57 -3.67 12.58 -0.40
N VAL A 58 -4.04 13.28 -1.46
CA VAL A 58 -3.24 14.38 -2.02
C VAL A 58 -3.08 15.54 -1.04
N LYS A 59 -4.07 15.78 -0.19
CA LYS A 59 -4.05 16.89 0.79
C LYS A 59 -2.96 16.72 1.84
N THR A 60 -2.79 15.50 2.31
CA THR A 60 -1.79 15.14 3.33
C THR A 60 -0.53 14.51 2.74
N ALA A 61 -0.58 14.10 1.46
CA ALA A 61 0.45 13.33 0.79
C ALA A 61 0.73 11.96 1.45
N ASN A 62 -0.22 11.44 2.20
CA ASN A 62 -0.11 10.15 2.87
C ASN A 62 -0.71 9.02 2.04
N ALA A 63 0.06 7.98 1.80
CA ALA A 63 -0.37 6.77 1.15
C ALA A 63 -0.77 5.72 2.18
N LYS A 64 -2.02 5.31 2.14
CA LYS A 64 -2.57 4.24 2.97
C LYS A 64 -2.50 2.93 2.20
N VAL A 65 -1.84 1.93 2.75
CA VAL A 65 -1.61 0.66 2.07
C VAL A 65 -2.04 -0.49 2.98
N VAL A 66 -2.87 -1.37 2.43
CA VAL A 66 -3.24 -2.65 3.04
C VAL A 66 -2.51 -3.75 2.27
N TYR A 67 -1.74 -4.56 2.96
CA TYR A 67 -0.88 -5.56 2.35
C TYR A 67 -0.84 -6.86 3.14
N ASN A 68 -0.45 -7.93 2.47
CA ASN A 68 -0.23 -9.23 3.09
C ASN A 68 1.21 -9.30 3.64
N THR A 69 1.33 -9.43 4.96
CA THR A 69 2.62 -9.44 5.67
C THR A 69 3.53 -10.61 5.32
N LYS A 70 2.98 -11.69 4.75
CA LYS A 70 3.76 -12.83 4.27
C LYS A 70 4.35 -12.61 2.88
N LYS A 71 3.81 -11.68 2.09
CA LYS A 71 4.21 -11.47 0.69
C LYS A 71 5.08 -10.24 0.47
N THR A 72 4.92 -9.23 1.31
CA THR A 72 5.67 -7.97 1.20
C THR A 72 5.94 -7.37 2.57
N THR A 73 6.80 -6.37 2.60
CA THR A 73 7.21 -5.65 3.81
C THR A 73 7.02 -4.15 3.65
N PRO A 74 6.93 -3.37 4.74
CA PRO A 74 6.88 -1.92 4.67
C PRO A 74 8.04 -1.30 3.88
N GLU A 75 9.25 -1.84 4.01
CA GLU A 75 10.44 -1.39 3.29
C GLU A 75 10.28 -1.56 1.78
N THR A 76 9.74 -2.69 1.35
CA THR A 76 9.46 -2.97 -0.07
C THR A 76 8.45 -1.97 -0.64
N LEU A 77 7.42 -1.63 0.14
CA LEU A 77 6.40 -0.65 -0.26
C LEU A 77 6.98 0.76 -0.37
N ARG A 78 7.82 1.17 0.57
CA ARG A 78 8.54 2.45 0.51
C ARG A 78 9.47 2.51 -0.70
N LYS A 79 10.18 1.42 -0.96
CA LYS A 79 11.04 1.33 -2.13
C LYS A 79 10.25 1.45 -3.43
N ALA A 80 9.08 0.85 -3.53
CA ALA A 80 8.20 0.96 -4.70
C ALA A 80 7.82 2.41 -4.98
N ILE A 81 7.52 3.19 -3.94
CA ILE A 81 7.23 4.62 -4.05
C ILE A 81 8.49 5.41 -4.48
N SER A 82 9.62 5.11 -3.88
CA SER A 82 10.91 5.72 -4.23
C SER A 82 11.29 5.46 -5.70
N ASP A 83 11.07 4.27 -6.19
CA ASP A 83 11.41 3.86 -7.56
C ASP A 83 10.57 4.56 -8.64
N VAL A 84 9.46 5.18 -8.26
CA VAL A 84 8.65 6.00 -9.18
C VAL A 84 8.84 7.50 -8.99
N GLY A 85 9.78 7.92 -8.15
CA GLY A 85 10.24 9.29 -8.05
C GLY A 85 9.67 10.12 -6.89
N TYR A 86 9.14 9.47 -5.85
CA TYR A 86 8.61 10.14 -4.67
C TYR A 86 9.34 9.69 -3.40
N ASP A 87 9.51 10.60 -2.46
CA ASP A 87 10.01 10.22 -1.14
C ASP A 87 8.97 9.34 -0.42
N ALA A 88 9.43 8.38 0.33
CA ALA A 88 8.59 7.48 1.12
C ALA A 88 9.14 7.42 2.56
N ASP A 89 8.51 8.14 3.47
CA ASP A 89 9.00 8.35 4.84
C ASP A 89 10.46 8.85 4.84
N GLU A 90 11.40 8.09 5.37
CA GLU A 90 12.83 8.42 5.40
C GLU A 90 13.58 8.02 4.12
N ILE A 91 12.95 7.28 3.21
CA ILE A 91 13.58 6.86 1.95
C ILE A 91 13.42 7.96 0.89
N ALA A 92 14.53 8.49 0.41
CA ALA A 92 14.51 9.49 -0.65
C ALA A 92 14.09 8.91 -2.00
N ALA A 93 13.44 9.72 -2.82
CA ALA A 93 13.07 9.36 -4.19
C ALA A 93 14.31 8.99 -5.02
N ASN A 94 14.16 7.97 -5.87
CA ASN A 94 15.20 7.60 -6.83
C ASN A 94 15.44 8.77 -7.81
N PRO A 95 16.67 9.34 -7.89
CA PRO A 95 16.94 10.50 -8.74
C PRO A 95 16.62 10.29 -10.22
N GLU A 96 16.90 9.11 -10.75
CA GLU A 96 16.57 8.77 -12.15
C GLU A 96 15.08 8.77 -12.41
N ALA A 97 14.29 8.28 -11.44
CA ALA A 97 12.84 8.29 -11.55
C ALA A 97 12.27 9.71 -11.44
N VAL A 98 12.85 10.56 -10.59
CA VAL A 98 12.46 11.98 -10.46
C VAL A 98 12.62 12.71 -11.79
N GLU A 99 13.69 12.46 -12.53
CA GLU A 99 13.92 13.08 -13.83
C GLU A 99 12.85 12.73 -14.87
N ARG A 100 12.30 11.51 -14.77
CA ARG A 100 11.22 11.02 -15.66
C ARG A 100 9.85 11.56 -15.32
N LEU A 101 9.67 12.13 -14.13
CA LEU A 101 8.40 12.70 -13.72
C LEU A 101 8.07 13.95 -14.54
N LYS A 102 6.78 14.16 -14.78
CA LYS A 102 6.31 15.43 -15.33
C LYS A 102 6.65 16.57 -14.39
N PRO A 103 6.87 17.79 -14.88
CA PRO A 103 7.27 18.93 -14.05
C PRO A 103 6.38 19.16 -12.83
N CYS A 104 5.05 18.97 -12.96
CA CYS A 104 4.11 19.14 -11.85
C CYS A 104 4.26 18.10 -10.74
N CYS A 105 4.86 16.94 -11.02
CA CYS A 105 5.10 15.88 -10.07
C CYS A 105 6.42 15.98 -9.33
N LYS A 106 7.31 16.85 -9.76
CA LYS A 106 8.61 17.08 -9.11
C LYS A 106 8.42 17.89 -7.83
N ARG A 107 9.15 17.52 -6.79
CA ARG A 107 9.05 18.17 -5.47
C ARG A 107 9.18 19.68 -5.52
N ASP A 108 10.10 20.18 -6.33
CA ASP A 108 10.46 21.60 -6.41
C ASP A 108 9.63 22.39 -7.46
N ALA A 109 8.74 21.73 -8.16
CA ALA A 109 7.91 22.36 -9.17
C ALA A 109 6.60 22.90 -8.57
N PRO A 110 6.11 24.06 -9.04
CA PRO A 110 4.79 24.53 -8.63
C PRO A 110 3.70 23.58 -9.15
N CYS A 111 2.75 23.26 -8.29
CA CYS A 111 1.54 22.53 -8.72
C CYS A 111 0.76 23.43 -9.69
N GLN A 112 0.78 23.07 -10.95
CA GLN A 112 -0.21 23.61 -11.88
C GLN A 112 -1.47 22.78 -11.70
N ASP A 113 -2.51 23.42 -11.19
CA ASP A 113 -3.81 22.79 -11.03
C ASP A 113 -4.23 22.16 -12.36
N ALA A 114 -4.35 20.85 -12.37
CA ALA A 114 -4.91 20.10 -13.49
C ALA A 114 -6.44 20.31 -13.62
N SER A 115 -6.97 21.32 -12.97
CA SER A 115 -8.39 21.66 -12.99
C SER A 115 -8.80 22.55 -14.17
N LYS A 116 -7.97 22.59 -15.20
CA LYS A 116 -8.31 23.26 -16.47
C LYS A 116 -8.48 22.23 -17.59
N GLU A 117 -9.46 21.40 -17.44
CA GLU A 117 -10.08 20.70 -18.57
C GLU A 117 -11.58 20.69 -18.39
#